data_a0fa791fb1c78b9fda9be2edc5687055
#
_entry.id   a0fa791fb1c78b9fda9be2edc5687055
#
_cell.length_a   1.000
_cell.length_b   1.000
_cell.length_c   1.000
_cell.angle_alpha   90.00
_cell.angle_beta   90.00
_cell.angle_gamma   90.00
#
_symmetry.space_group_name_H-M   'P 1'
#
loop_
_entity.id
_entity.type
_entity.pdbx_description
1 polymer ?
#
loop_
_entity_poly.entity_id
_entity_poly.type
_entity_poly.pdbx_seq_one_letter_code
_entity_poly.pdbx_strand_id
1 'polypeptide(L)'
;MARVKGGTVSRARRKKVLKLAKGYFGSKHTLYKTANEQVMHSFRYAFNDRRKLKGNMRKIWITRINAAARMNDLSYSRLMHGLKLANIAMNGLSIAGIEINRKMLSEMAIHDAEGFTKLCEEAKAALNA
;
A
#
# COMPACT_ATOMS: atom_id res chain seq x y z
N MET A 1 -59.77 -7.65 2.42
CA MET A 1 -58.44 -7.13 2.07
C MET A 1 -57.56 -8.25 1.56
N ALA A 2 -56.90 -8.09 0.41
CA ALA A 2 -55.94 -9.08 -0.09
C ALA A 2 -54.67 -9.09 0.80
N ARG A 3 -54.28 -10.28 1.29
CA ARG A 3 -53.07 -10.45 2.11
C ARG A 3 -51.84 -10.33 1.22
N VAL A 4 -50.99 -9.35 1.46
CA VAL A 4 -49.71 -9.17 0.76
C VAL A 4 -48.71 -10.24 1.25
N LYS A 5 -48.22 -11.09 0.32
CA LYS A 5 -47.20 -12.08 0.58
C LYS A 5 -45.84 -11.51 0.19
N GLY A 6 -45.00 -11.11 1.14
CA GLY A 6 -43.70 -10.50 0.92
C GLY A 6 -42.53 -11.44 0.51
N GLY A 7 -42.79 -12.69 0.13
CA GLY A 7 -41.79 -13.72 -0.07
C GLY A 7 -40.77 -13.46 -1.19
N THR A 8 -41.17 -12.85 -2.28
CA THR A 8 -40.26 -12.52 -3.41
C THR A 8 -39.28 -11.42 -3.06
N VAL A 9 -39.72 -10.33 -2.40
CA VAL A 9 -38.89 -9.19 -2.02
C VAL A 9 -37.85 -9.59 -0.98
N SER A 10 -38.26 -10.29 0.06
CA SER A 10 -37.34 -10.78 1.11
C SER A 10 -36.30 -11.73 0.54
N ARG A 11 -36.71 -12.64 -0.37
CA ARG A 11 -35.82 -13.57 -1.03
C ARG A 11 -34.80 -12.86 -1.93
N ALA A 12 -35.21 -11.87 -2.71
CA ALA A 12 -34.31 -11.07 -3.55
C ALA A 12 -33.27 -10.32 -2.72
N ARG A 13 -33.69 -9.70 -1.61
CA ARG A 13 -32.80 -9.02 -0.67
C ARG A 13 -31.76 -9.95 -0.06
N ARG A 14 -32.19 -11.13 0.41
CA ARG A 14 -31.28 -12.14 0.97
C ARG A 14 -30.31 -12.71 -0.07
N LYS A 15 -30.77 -12.93 -1.31
CA LYS A 15 -29.90 -13.35 -2.42
C LYS A 15 -28.73 -12.40 -2.68
N LYS A 16 -28.91 -11.08 -2.54
CA LYS A 16 -27.81 -10.10 -2.69
C LYS A 16 -26.69 -10.37 -1.70
N VAL A 17 -27.01 -10.57 -0.43
CA VAL A 17 -26.01 -10.86 0.63
C VAL A 17 -25.34 -12.22 0.40
N LEU A 18 -26.12 -13.26 0.10
CA LEU A 18 -25.56 -14.60 -0.18
C LEU A 18 -24.66 -14.60 -1.42
N LYS A 19 -24.93 -13.75 -2.41
CA LYS A 19 -24.03 -13.58 -3.57
C LYS A 19 -22.66 -13.02 -3.16
N LEU A 20 -22.59 -12.08 -2.21
CA LEU A 20 -21.35 -11.53 -1.66
C LEU A 20 -20.61 -12.54 -0.79
N ALA A 21 -21.34 -13.45 -0.14
CA ALA A 21 -20.76 -14.48 0.72
C ALA A 21 -20.30 -15.75 -0.04
N LYS A 22 -20.40 -15.79 -1.37
CA LYS A 22 -19.93 -16.94 -2.17
C LYS A 22 -18.45 -17.24 -1.87
N GLY A 23 -18.16 -18.54 -1.68
CA GLY A 23 -16.80 -18.99 -1.35
C GLY A 23 -16.44 -18.93 0.13
N TYR A 24 -17.30 -18.42 1.00
CA TYR A 24 -17.06 -18.44 2.44
C TYR A 24 -17.17 -19.85 3.01
N PHE A 25 -16.34 -20.15 3.98
CA PHE A 25 -16.25 -21.49 4.56
C PHE A 25 -17.54 -21.92 5.29
N GLY A 26 -17.94 -23.17 5.09
CA GLY A 26 -19.06 -23.82 5.78
C GLY A 26 -20.40 -23.15 5.53
N SER A 27 -21.22 -23.05 6.55
CA SER A 27 -22.58 -22.46 6.46
C SER A 27 -22.60 -20.94 6.20
N LYS A 28 -21.44 -20.28 6.25
CA LYS A 28 -21.31 -18.82 6.04
C LYS A 28 -21.65 -18.38 4.62
N HIS A 29 -21.68 -19.30 3.64
CA HIS A 29 -22.12 -18.98 2.27
C HIS A 29 -23.55 -19.40 1.97
N THR A 30 -24.20 -20.18 2.84
CA THR A 30 -25.54 -20.72 2.62
C THR A 30 -26.62 -20.10 3.50
N LEU A 31 -26.33 -19.92 4.79
CA LEU A 31 -27.27 -19.40 5.77
C LEU A 31 -27.20 -17.88 5.83
N TYR A 32 -28.34 -17.21 5.57
CA TYR A 32 -28.42 -15.76 5.48
C TYR A 32 -27.91 -15.04 6.74
N LYS A 33 -28.26 -15.52 7.95
CA LYS A 33 -27.88 -14.87 9.22
C LYS A 33 -26.36 -14.82 9.36
N THR A 34 -25.70 -15.96 9.25
CA THR A 34 -24.23 -16.07 9.35
C THR A 34 -23.51 -15.39 8.18
N ALA A 35 -24.08 -15.51 6.96
CA ALA A 35 -23.55 -14.84 5.79
C ALA A 35 -23.55 -13.30 5.93
N ASN A 36 -24.63 -12.73 6.44
CA ASN A 36 -24.76 -11.28 6.63
C ASN A 36 -23.71 -10.76 7.63
N GLU A 37 -23.54 -11.43 8.76
CA GLU A 37 -22.51 -11.05 9.74
C GLU A 37 -21.09 -11.12 9.14
N GLN A 38 -20.79 -12.19 8.41
CA GLN A 38 -19.47 -12.34 7.79
C GLN A 38 -19.21 -11.32 6.67
N VAL A 39 -20.20 -10.96 5.90
CA VAL A 39 -20.08 -9.90 4.88
C VAL A 39 -19.81 -8.54 5.54
N MET A 40 -20.49 -8.21 6.64
CA MET A 40 -20.20 -6.99 7.40
C MET A 40 -18.77 -6.96 7.95
N HIS A 41 -18.29 -8.07 8.53
CA HIS A 41 -16.90 -8.19 8.97
C HIS A 41 -15.91 -8.06 7.81
N SER A 42 -16.17 -8.71 6.68
CA SER A 42 -15.35 -8.61 5.47
C SER A 42 -15.20 -7.17 4.98
N PHE A 43 -16.29 -6.42 4.91
CA PHE A 43 -16.25 -5.00 4.53
C PHE A 43 -15.50 -4.14 5.53
N ARG A 44 -15.62 -4.43 6.83
CA ARG A 44 -14.88 -3.71 7.88
C ARG A 44 -13.37 -3.95 7.74
N TYR A 45 -12.96 -5.20 7.53
CA TYR A 45 -11.55 -5.53 7.30
C TYR A 45 -11.04 -4.90 6.00
N ALA A 46 -11.77 -5.02 4.91
CA ALA A 46 -11.41 -4.40 3.64
C ALA A 46 -11.23 -2.87 3.75
N PHE A 47 -12.09 -2.18 4.52
CA PHE A 47 -11.95 -0.76 4.79
C PHE A 47 -10.66 -0.44 5.56
N ASN A 48 -10.38 -1.19 6.63
CA ASN A 48 -9.18 -1.00 7.43
C ASN A 48 -7.91 -1.30 6.64
N ASP A 49 -7.92 -2.37 5.86
CA ASP A 49 -6.73 -2.84 5.13
C ASP A 49 -6.39 -1.93 3.95
N ARG A 50 -7.38 -1.35 3.26
CA ARG A 50 -7.12 -0.30 2.26
C ARG A 50 -6.40 0.92 2.86
N ARG A 51 -6.66 1.27 4.12
CA ARG A 51 -5.93 2.33 4.82
C ARG A 51 -4.52 1.91 5.21
N LYS A 52 -4.36 0.66 5.66
CA LYS A 52 -3.04 0.10 6.03
C LYS A 52 -2.15 -0.14 4.82
N LEU A 53 -2.73 -0.44 3.64
CA LEU A 53 -1.99 -0.75 2.42
C LEU A 53 -0.97 0.34 2.07
N LYS A 54 -1.33 1.61 2.21
CA LYS A 54 -0.44 2.75 1.94
C LYS A 54 0.83 2.69 2.82
N GLY A 55 0.67 2.43 4.11
CA GLY A 55 1.80 2.27 5.04
C GLY A 55 2.62 1.02 4.76
N ASN A 56 1.99 -0.08 4.36
CA ASN A 56 2.67 -1.32 4.01
C ASN A 56 3.52 -1.16 2.75
N MET A 57 2.99 -0.51 1.71
CA MET A 57 3.76 -0.20 0.50
C MET A 57 4.98 0.67 0.82
N ARG A 58 4.83 1.69 1.66
CA ARG A 58 5.96 2.51 2.10
C ARG A 58 7.04 1.70 2.82
N LYS A 59 6.65 0.75 3.67
CA LYS A 59 7.62 -0.15 4.33
C LYS A 59 8.42 -0.96 3.30
N ILE A 60 7.76 -1.51 2.29
CA ILE A 60 8.41 -2.27 1.20
C ILE A 60 9.41 -1.38 0.45
N TRP A 61 9.03 -0.16 0.07
CA TRP A 61 9.94 0.77 -0.60
C TRP A 61 11.18 1.08 0.26
N ILE A 62 10.98 1.34 1.56
CA ILE A 62 12.08 1.60 2.49
C ILE A 62 13.02 0.39 2.59
N THR A 63 12.49 -0.83 2.64
CA THR A 63 13.29 -2.06 2.69
C THR A 63 14.15 -2.20 1.42
N ARG A 64 13.58 -1.99 0.24
CA ARG A 64 14.28 -2.06 -1.05
C ARG A 64 15.39 -1.01 -1.15
N ILE A 65 15.07 0.25 -0.83
CA ILE A 65 16.04 1.36 -0.82
C ILE A 65 17.18 1.08 0.17
N ASN A 66 16.87 0.57 1.37
CA ASN A 66 17.88 0.26 2.37
C ASN A 66 18.82 -0.86 1.92
N ALA A 67 18.30 -1.90 1.25
CA ALA A 67 19.11 -2.96 0.68
C ALA A 67 20.12 -2.41 -0.35
N ALA A 68 19.63 -1.62 -1.32
CA ALA A 68 20.49 -1.01 -2.35
C ALA A 68 21.46 0.02 -1.77
N ALA A 69 21.04 0.81 -0.77
CA ALA A 69 21.93 1.75 -0.08
C ALA A 69 23.07 1.03 0.65
N ARG A 70 22.79 -0.10 1.29
CA ARG A 70 23.83 -0.92 1.95
C ARG A 70 24.85 -1.52 0.99
N MET A 71 24.44 -1.85 -0.24
CA MET A 71 25.37 -2.27 -1.30
C MET A 71 26.32 -1.14 -1.69
N ASN A 72 25.96 0.12 -1.42
CA ASN A 72 26.77 1.32 -1.61
C ASN A 72 27.33 1.88 -0.28
N ASP A 73 27.48 1.07 0.74
CA ASP A 73 28.03 1.43 2.07
C ASP A 73 27.28 2.54 2.82
N LEU A 74 26.01 2.75 2.52
CA LEU A 74 25.16 3.71 3.20
C LEU A 74 24.01 3.02 3.94
N SER A 75 23.62 3.57 5.10
CA SER A 75 22.33 3.23 5.70
C SER A 75 21.22 4.07 5.08
N TYR A 76 19.97 3.57 5.14
CA TYR A 76 18.81 4.32 4.68
C TYR A 76 18.74 5.75 5.25
N SER A 77 18.99 5.91 6.55
CA SER A 77 18.95 7.22 7.23
C SER A 77 20.01 8.19 6.71
N ARG A 78 21.24 7.69 6.51
CA ARG A 78 22.35 8.49 5.96
C ARG A 78 22.09 8.87 4.52
N LEU A 79 21.59 7.93 3.70
CA LEU A 79 21.19 8.23 2.32
C LEU A 79 20.13 9.33 2.27
N MET A 80 19.05 9.20 3.06
CA MET A 80 17.98 10.22 3.10
C MET A 80 18.47 11.59 3.58
N HIS A 81 19.41 11.59 4.53
CA HIS A 81 20.02 12.84 5.01
C HIS A 81 20.94 13.47 3.96
N GLY A 82 21.78 12.67 3.32
CA GLY A 82 22.67 13.14 2.25
C GLY A 82 21.90 13.72 1.05
N LEU A 83 20.85 13.04 0.58
CA LEU A 83 19.99 13.54 -0.49
C LEU A 83 19.30 14.84 -0.11
N LYS A 84 18.90 15.02 1.16
CA LYS A 84 18.34 16.28 1.65
C LYS A 84 19.38 17.41 1.66
N LEU A 85 20.62 17.14 2.04
CA LEU A 85 21.72 18.11 2.02
C LEU A 85 22.10 18.48 0.59
N ALA A 86 22.08 17.53 -0.34
CA ALA A 86 22.28 17.75 -1.78
C ALA A 86 21.13 18.48 -2.46
N ASN A 87 20.13 18.98 -1.69
CA ASN A 87 18.90 19.64 -2.21
C ASN A 87 18.08 18.81 -3.20
N ILE A 88 18.21 17.48 -3.16
CA ILE A 88 17.37 16.57 -3.93
C ILE A 88 16.06 16.36 -3.16
N ALA A 89 14.98 16.95 -3.67
CA ALA A 89 13.69 16.93 -2.98
C ALA A 89 13.05 15.54 -2.95
N MET A 90 12.78 15.03 -1.74
CA MET A 90 12.25 13.69 -1.52
C MET A 90 10.74 13.62 -1.23
N ASN A 91 10.00 14.72 -1.19
CA ASN A 91 8.58 14.72 -0.79
C ASN A 91 7.74 15.80 -1.49
N GLY A 92 7.99 16.09 -2.76
CA GLY A 92 7.15 17.06 -3.49
C GLY A 92 7.35 18.53 -3.12
N LEU A 93 8.36 18.88 -2.33
CA LEU A 93 8.84 20.25 -2.18
C LEU A 93 10.16 20.37 -2.95
N SER A 94 10.10 20.75 -4.21
CA SER A 94 11.29 20.97 -5.02
C SER A 94 11.91 22.31 -4.72
N ILE A 95 13.19 22.31 -4.30
CA ILE A 95 14.03 23.51 -4.30
C ILE A 95 14.97 23.51 -5.52
N ALA A 96 15.22 22.35 -6.13
CA ALA A 96 16.14 22.19 -7.26
C ALA A 96 15.54 21.50 -8.51
N GLY A 97 14.23 21.39 -8.64
CA GLY A 97 13.58 20.88 -9.87
C GLY A 97 13.54 19.37 -10.08
N ILE A 98 14.18 18.57 -9.23
CA ILE A 98 14.13 17.10 -9.31
C ILE A 98 13.32 16.57 -8.13
N GLU A 99 12.11 16.09 -8.41
CA GLU A 99 11.22 15.44 -7.42
C GLU A 99 11.33 13.94 -7.51
N ILE A 100 12.08 13.32 -6.59
CA ILE A 100 12.14 11.88 -6.45
C ILE A 100 11.35 11.47 -5.21
N ASN A 101 10.32 10.62 -5.35
CA ASN A 101 9.64 10.04 -4.21
C ASN A 101 10.20 8.65 -3.87
N ARG A 102 9.86 8.12 -2.67
CA ARG A 102 10.34 6.80 -2.23
C ARG A 102 9.94 5.66 -3.16
N LYS A 103 8.80 5.76 -3.84
CA LYS A 103 8.36 4.78 -4.82
C LYS A 103 9.33 4.78 -6.01
N MET A 104 9.62 5.94 -6.58
CA MET A 104 10.56 6.08 -7.70
C MET A 104 11.96 5.59 -7.30
N LEU A 105 12.45 5.98 -6.13
CA LEU A 105 13.73 5.54 -5.62
C LEU A 105 13.82 4.03 -5.43
N SER A 106 12.72 3.38 -5.01
CA SER A 106 12.66 1.92 -4.90
C SER A 106 12.60 1.22 -6.25
N GLU A 107 12.01 1.83 -7.27
CA GLU A 107 12.01 1.32 -8.65
C GLU A 107 13.41 1.46 -9.28
N MET A 108 14.06 2.61 -9.10
CA MET A 108 15.46 2.81 -9.53
C MET A 108 16.39 1.79 -8.89
N ALA A 109 16.24 1.52 -7.61
CA ALA A 109 17.05 0.52 -6.90
C ALA A 109 16.96 -0.91 -7.49
N ILE A 110 15.93 -1.21 -8.26
CA ILE A 110 15.71 -2.53 -8.90
C ILE A 110 16.12 -2.50 -10.38
N HIS A 111 15.69 -1.47 -11.12
CA HIS A 111 15.77 -1.44 -12.57
C HIS A 111 16.92 -0.58 -13.09
N ASP A 112 17.42 0.37 -12.28
CA ASP A 112 18.50 1.29 -12.64
C ASP A 112 19.50 1.41 -11.48
N ALA A 113 20.29 0.35 -11.31
CA ALA A 113 21.30 0.29 -10.25
C ALA A 113 22.41 1.35 -10.43
N GLU A 114 22.76 1.67 -11.69
CA GLU A 114 23.78 2.69 -11.99
C GLU A 114 23.31 4.10 -11.60
N GLY A 115 22.07 4.47 -11.96
CA GLY A 115 21.47 5.72 -11.56
C GLY A 115 21.34 5.84 -10.04
N PHE A 116 20.97 4.74 -9.36
CA PHE A 116 20.90 4.70 -7.91
C PHE A 116 22.28 4.88 -7.24
N THR A 117 23.34 4.29 -7.80
CA THR A 117 24.71 4.43 -7.30
C THR A 117 25.19 5.88 -7.40
N LYS A 118 24.92 6.58 -8.51
CA LYS A 118 25.22 8.02 -8.65
C LYS A 118 24.55 8.87 -7.58
N LEU A 119 23.25 8.61 -7.29
CA LEU A 119 22.56 9.28 -6.19
C LEU A 119 23.19 8.99 -4.81
N CYS A 120 23.70 7.79 -4.61
CA CYS A 120 24.44 7.44 -3.39
C CYS A 120 25.77 8.21 -3.28
N GLU A 121 26.48 8.39 -4.40
CA GLU A 121 27.74 9.17 -4.45
C GLU A 121 27.49 10.66 -4.15
N GLU A 122 26.45 11.26 -4.75
CA GLU A 122 26.04 12.63 -4.45
C GLU A 122 25.65 12.79 -2.96
N ALA A 123 24.92 11.80 -2.41
CA ALA A 123 24.59 11.82 -0.99
C ALA A 123 25.83 11.71 -0.09
N LYS A 124 26.82 10.89 -0.47
CA LYS A 124 28.12 10.78 0.25
C LYS A 124 28.91 12.09 0.18
N ALA A 125 28.98 12.71 -0.99
CA ALA A 125 29.66 13.98 -1.17
C ALA A 125 29.05 15.07 -0.28
N ALA A 126 27.72 15.17 -0.26
CA ALA A 126 27.00 16.14 0.57
C ALA A 126 27.11 15.87 2.09
N LEU A 127 27.35 14.62 2.50
CA LEU A 127 27.57 14.25 3.91
C LEU A 127 29.00 14.55 4.40
N ASN A 128 29.95 14.66 3.49
CA ASN A 128 31.36 14.90 3.79
C ASN A 128 31.77 16.38 3.60
N ALA A 129 30.86 17.18 3.02
CA ALA A 129 31.03 18.63 2.88
C ALA A 129 30.59 19.36 4.15
#